data_265deba91480a42ef0257ccd64738565
#
_entry.id   265deba91480a42ef0257ccd64738565
#
_cell.length_a   1.000
_cell.length_b   1.000
_cell.length_c   1.000
_cell.angle_alpha   90.00
_cell.angle_beta   90.00
_cell.angle_gamma   90.00
#
_symmetry.space_group_name_H-M   'P 1'
#
loop_
_entity.id
_entity.type
_entity.pdbx_description
1 polymer ?
#
loop_
_entity_poly.entity_id
_entity_poly.type
_entity_poly.pdbx_seq_one_letter_code
_entity_poly.pdbx_strand_id
1 'polypeptide(L)'
;MTEFLSLANLRALARDCLTRAGAPEGVARAVAAEVAAAEAAGERANGMEALLRDIRLMRYGRLTPATQAQQIRTRPGFMRLDAHHGFAAAALSGVVSDLARLPRAQGIAVLRVERSSDPGGMICATASLGERGLAVLAFGPEGPGRIGHPDLSGPAVLPTPPRDALRLLFPDIDPTQPADSPIGGLVGHVGWLIALDAALADDHFASAAIWDGATPPATAASIACSAELLEQIVRA
;
A
#
# COMPACT_ATOMS: atom_id res chain seq x y z
N MET A 1 19.18 22.28 3.21
CA MET A 1 18.06 23.24 3.27
C MET A 1 16.77 22.45 3.30
N THR A 2 15.81 22.81 4.12
CA THR A 2 14.51 22.10 4.23
C THR A 2 13.45 22.92 3.52
N GLU A 3 12.71 22.32 2.62
CA GLU A 3 11.60 22.93 1.93
C GLU A 3 10.28 22.36 2.46
N PHE A 4 9.23 23.18 2.47
CA PHE A 4 7.90 22.77 2.91
C PHE A 4 6.96 22.71 1.71
N LEU A 5 6.40 21.53 1.48
CA LEU A 5 5.42 21.30 0.42
C LEU A 5 4.05 20.99 1.03
N SER A 6 2.99 21.54 0.45
CA SER A 6 1.64 21.06 0.74
C SER A 6 1.47 19.65 0.15
N LEU A 7 0.56 18.85 0.73
CA LEU A 7 0.23 17.51 0.19
C LEU A 7 -0.23 17.56 -1.27
N ALA A 8 -0.95 18.62 -1.65
CA ALA A 8 -1.39 18.82 -3.02
C ALA A 8 -0.21 19.02 -3.98
N ASN A 9 0.75 19.86 -3.59
CA ASN A 9 1.96 20.12 -4.38
C ASN A 9 2.85 18.89 -4.46
N LEU A 10 3.00 18.14 -3.35
CA LEU A 10 3.72 16.89 -3.31
C LEU A 10 3.11 15.86 -4.26
N ARG A 11 1.78 15.70 -4.22
CA ARG A 11 1.06 14.79 -5.13
C ARG A 11 1.24 15.18 -6.59
N ALA A 12 1.16 16.47 -6.90
CA ALA A 12 1.39 16.96 -8.26
C ALA A 12 2.82 16.69 -8.72
N LEU A 13 3.82 17.00 -7.90
CA LEU A 13 5.22 16.75 -8.18
C LEU A 13 5.48 15.25 -8.42
N ALA A 14 4.99 14.38 -7.53
CA ALA A 14 5.17 12.93 -7.67
C ALA A 14 4.56 12.40 -8.97
N ARG A 15 3.33 12.81 -9.29
CA ARG A 15 2.66 12.45 -10.54
C ARG A 15 3.48 12.90 -11.76
N ASP A 16 3.92 14.15 -11.79
CA ASP A 16 4.66 14.72 -12.92
C ASP A 16 6.02 14.04 -13.12
N CYS A 17 6.71 13.68 -12.04
CA CYS A 17 7.96 12.92 -12.11
C CYS A 17 7.74 11.49 -12.64
N LEU A 18 6.70 10.79 -12.17
CA LEU A 18 6.35 9.46 -12.66
C LEU A 18 5.96 9.48 -14.15
N THR A 19 5.16 10.47 -14.56
CA THR A 19 4.76 10.62 -15.97
C THR A 19 5.97 10.89 -16.86
N ARG A 20 6.89 11.76 -16.43
CA ARG A 20 8.15 12.00 -17.17
C ARG A 20 9.04 10.75 -17.23
N ALA A 21 9.01 9.90 -16.21
CA ALA A 21 9.69 8.63 -16.18
C ALA A 21 9.01 7.54 -17.02
N GLY A 22 7.86 7.83 -17.65
CA GLY A 22 7.17 6.92 -18.56
C GLY A 22 5.98 6.17 -17.95
N ALA A 23 5.53 6.54 -16.74
CA ALA A 23 4.33 5.94 -16.17
C ALA A 23 3.06 6.48 -16.87
N PRO A 24 2.09 5.63 -17.21
CA PRO A 24 0.77 6.07 -17.64
C PRO A 24 0.09 6.95 -16.59
N GLU A 25 -0.70 7.92 -17.02
CA GLU A 25 -1.35 8.90 -16.13
C GLU A 25 -2.13 8.26 -14.97
N GLY A 26 -2.88 7.19 -15.24
CA GLY A 26 -3.63 6.46 -14.20
C GLY A 26 -2.73 5.84 -13.14
N VAL A 27 -1.59 5.28 -13.55
CA VAL A 27 -0.57 4.71 -12.67
C VAL A 27 0.11 5.82 -11.87
N ALA A 28 0.58 6.86 -12.55
CA ALA A 28 1.24 8.00 -11.91
C ALA A 28 0.35 8.63 -10.83
N ARG A 29 -0.95 8.78 -11.10
CA ARG A 29 -1.93 9.31 -10.15
C ARG A 29 -2.11 8.42 -8.92
N ALA A 30 -2.23 7.09 -9.12
CA ALA A 30 -2.40 6.14 -8.01
C ALA A 30 -1.16 6.10 -7.11
N VAL A 31 0.03 6.05 -7.70
CA VAL A 31 1.29 6.04 -6.95
C VAL A 31 1.52 7.37 -6.23
N ALA A 32 1.26 8.50 -6.89
CA ALA A 32 1.39 9.82 -6.26
C ALA A 32 0.42 10.01 -5.08
N ALA A 33 -0.77 9.41 -5.13
CA ALA A 33 -1.70 9.41 -4.00
C ALA A 33 -1.14 8.62 -2.81
N GLU A 34 -0.58 7.43 -3.05
CA GLU A 34 0.03 6.59 -2.02
C GLU A 34 1.25 7.29 -1.38
N VAL A 35 2.14 7.86 -2.20
CA VAL A 35 3.30 8.64 -1.73
C VAL A 35 2.88 9.79 -0.83
N ALA A 36 1.87 10.57 -1.24
CA ALA A 36 1.38 11.68 -0.44
C ALA A 36 0.72 11.22 0.87
N ALA A 37 0.01 10.09 0.85
CA ALA A 37 -0.61 9.51 2.02
C ALA A 37 0.45 8.98 3.01
N ALA A 38 1.51 8.35 2.52
CA ALA A 38 2.63 7.88 3.33
C ALA A 38 3.37 9.04 4.01
N GLU A 39 3.66 10.11 3.27
CA GLU A 39 4.28 11.31 3.84
C GLU A 39 3.38 11.98 4.88
N ALA A 40 2.06 12.05 4.64
CA ALA A 40 1.11 12.59 5.62
C ALA A 40 1.08 11.77 6.92
N ALA A 41 1.31 10.47 6.83
CA ALA A 41 1.44 9.56 7.96
C ALA A 41 2.83 9.58 8.61
N GLY A 42 3.79 10.35 8.08
CA GLY A 42 5.16 10.40 8.59
C GLY A 42 6.05 9.25 8.13
N GLU A 43 5.59 8.47 7.16
CA GLU A 43 6.28 7.26 6.68
C GLU A 43 7.16 7.55 5.45
N ARG A 44 8.25 8.23 5.66
CA ARG A 44 9.16 8.67 4.59
C ARG A 44 9.69 7.53 3.72
N ALA A 45 9.96 6.37 4.32
CA ALA A 45 10.43 5.19 3.58
C ALA A 45 9.42 4.71 2.52
N ASN A 46 8.12 4.90 2.77
CA ASN A 46 7.02 4.60 1.85
C ASN A 46 6.57 5.83 1.03
N GLY A 47 7.10 7.01 1.34
CA GLY A 47 6.80 8.28 0.70
C GLY A 47 7.78 8.65 -0.42
N MET A 48 8.43 9.79 -0.27
CA MET A 48 9.34 10.36 -1.28
C MET A 48 10.58 9.50 -1.53
N GLU A 49 11.07 8.79 -0.52
CA GLU A 49 12.20 7.86 -0.68
C GLU A 49 11.81 6.68 -1.56
N ALA A 50 10.60 6.13 -1.37
CA ALA A 50 10.05 5.09 -2.24
C ALA A 50 9.88 5.61 -3.67
N LEU A 51 9.34 6.81 -3.85
CA LEU A 51 9.19 7.42 -5.17
C LEU A 51 10.51 7.49 -5.93
N LEU A 52 11.58 7.97 -5.29
CA LEU A 52 12.90 8.05 -5.91
C LEU A 52 13.43 6.68 -6.29
N ARG A 53 13.30 5.70 -5.39
CA ARG A 53 13.66 4.30 -5.63
C ARG A 53 12.91 3.74 -6.84
N ASP A 54 11.60 3.92 -6.89
CA ASP A 54 10.74 3.36 -7.92
C ASP A 54 11.00 3.98 -9.31
N ILE A 55 11.25 5.30 -9.38
CA ILE A 55 11.66 5.95 -10.62
C ILE A 55 12.98 5.36 -11.13
N ARG A 56 13.95 5.11 -10.25
CA ARG A 56 15.20 4.45 -10.63
C ARG A 56 14.96 3.02 -11.14
N LEU A 57 14.09 2.25 -10.48
CA LEU A 57 13.73 0.90 -10.92
C LEU A 57 13.05 0.90 -12.30
N MET A 58 12.20 1.89 -12.59
CA MET A 58 11.62 2.07 -13.93
C MET A 58 12.70 2.29 -14.99
N ARG A 59 13.65 3.18 -14.71
CA ARG A 59 14.77 3.46 -15.64
C ARG A 59 15.66 2.26 -15.91
N TYR A 60 15.83 1.39 -14.91
CA TYR A 60 16.58 0.13 -15.07
C TYR A 60 15.74 -1.00 -15.65
N GLY A 61 14.48 -0.75 -16.04
CA GLY A 61 13.58 -1.77 -16.58
C GLY A 61 13.20 -2.86 -15.57
N ARG A 62 13.36 -2.58 -14.28
CA ARG A 62 13.01 -3.51 -13.19
C ARG A 62 11.58 -3.35 -12.73
N LEU A 63 10.99 -2.18 -12.93
CA LEU A 63 9.59 -1.87 -12.66
C LEU A 63 8.93 -1.47 -13.97
N THR A 64 7.81 -2.12 -14.29
CA THR A 64 7.11 -1.96 -15.58
C THR A 64 5.79 -1.21 -15.36
N PRO A 65 5.76 0.11 -15.54
CA PRO A 65 4.62 0.93 -15.16
C PRO A 65 3.39 0.73 -16.06
N ALA A 66 3.58 0.24 -17.28
CA ALA A 66 2.50 0.09 -18.26
C ALA A 66 1.78 -1.27 -18.19
N THR A 67 2.20 -2.19 -17.31
CA THR A 67 1.55 -3.49 -17.17
C THR A 67 0.20 -3.36 -16.48
N GLN A 68 -0.79 -4.06 -17.03
CA GLN A 68 -2.08 -4.22 -16.37
C GLN A 68 -2.00 -5.37 -15.38
N ALA A 69 -2.42 -5.10 -14.13
CA ALA A 69 -2.51 -6.13 -13.13
C ALA A 69 -3.60 -7.14 -13.50
N GLN A 70 -3.30 -8.42 -13.30
CA GLN A 70 -4.24 -9.51 -13.54
C GLN A 70 -4.90 -9.95 -12.24
N GLN A 71 -6.22 -9.84 -12.20
CA GLN A 71 -7.03 -10.35 -11.11
C GLN A 71 -7.38 -11.81 -11.36
N ILE A 72 -7.06 -12.67 -10.39
CA ILE A 72 -7.36 -14.10 -10.43
C ILE A 72 -8.20 -14.46 -9.20
N ARG A 73 -9.42 -14.90 -9.41
CA ARG A 73 -10.24 -15.47 -8.35
C ARG A 73 -9.88 -16.94 -8.18
N THR A 74 -9.34 -17.29 -7.03
CA THR A 74 -8.94 -18.67 -6.75
C THR A 74 -10.04 -19.45 -6.01
N ARG A 75 -10.82 -18.77 -5.15
CA ARG A 75 -11.96 -19.32 -4.37
C ARG A 75 -12.95 -18.19 -4.04
N PRO A 76 -14.20 -18.52 -3.63
CA PRO A 76 -15.07 -17.52 -3.02
C PRO A 76 -14.36 -16.81 -1.86
N GLY A 77 -14.41 -15.47 -1.83
CA GLY A 77 -13.72 -14.66 -0.83
C GLY A 77 -12.18 -14.57 -0.99
N PHE A 78 -11.57 -15.27 -1.93
CA PHE A 78 -10.11 -15.24 -2.13
C PHE A 78 -9.73 -14.73 -3.51
N MET A 79 -8.92 -13.67 -3.55
CA MET A 79 -8.44 -13.02 -4.77
C MET A 79 -6.93 -12.95 -4.78
N ARG A 80 -6.33 -13.26 -5.91
CA ARG A 80 -4.92 -13.01 -6.20
C ARG A 80 -4.81 -11.91 -7.24
N LEU A 81 -3.96 -10.95 -7.00
CA LEU A 81 -3.67 -9.84 -7.89
C LEU A 81 -2.20 -9.89 -8.29
N ASP A 82 -1.95 -10.23 -9.51
CA ASP A 82 -0.62 -10.25 -10.09
C ASP A 82 -0.34 -8.90 -10.75
N ALA A 83 0.59 -8.16 -10.22
CA ALA A 83 0.96 -6.84 -10.73
C ALA A 83 1.93 -6.88 -11.92
N HIS A 84 2.42 -8.06 -12.32
CA HIS A 84 3.36 -8.25 -13.44
C HIS A 84 4.57 -7.30 -13.39
N HIS A 85 5.17 -7.16 -12.22
CA HIS A 85 6.26 -6.22 -11.93
C HIS A 85 5.88 -4.74 -12.09
N GLY A 86 4.59 -4.42 -11.97
CA GLY A 86 4.06 -3.07 -11.92
C GLY A 86 3.96 -2.51 -10.50
N PHE A 87 3.34 -1.37 -10.38
CA PHE A 87 3.11 -0.70 -9.09
C PHE A 87 1.98 -1.34 -8.30
N ALA A 88 2.25 -1.69 -7.03
CA ALA A 88 1.24 -2.20 -6.11
C ALA A 88 0.06 -1.22 -5.95
N ALA A 89 0.34 0.08 -5.74
CA ALA A 89 -0.68 1.11 -5.58
C ALA A 89 -1.64 1.20 -6.79
N ALA A 90 -1.10 1.11 -8.02
CA ALA A 90 -1.90 1.13 -9.24
C ALA A 90 -2.73 -0.15 -9.39
N ALA A 91 -2.12 -1.31 -9.12
CA ALA A 91 -2.82 -2.60 -9.16
C ALA A 91 -3.99 -2.64 -8.17
N LEU A 92 -3.75 -2.22 -6.93
CA LEU A 92 -4.75 -2.17 -5.87
C LEU A 92 -5.90 -1.21 -6.21
N SER A 93 -5.60 -0.02 -6.73
CA SER A 93 -6.63 0.96 -7.10
C SER A 93 -7.63 0.41 -8.12
N GLY A 94 -7.20 -0.48 -9.00
CA GLY A 94 -8.05 -1.13 -10.00
C GLY A 94 -9.03 -2.16 -9.43
N VAL A 95 -8.76 -2.74 -8.26
CA VAL A 95 -9.55 -3.85 -7.72
C VAL A 95 -10.30 -3.53 -6.42
N VAL A 96 -10.07 -2.37 -5.82
CA VAL A 96 -10.71 -1.97 -4.55
C VAL A 96 -12.23 -2.09 -4.60
N SER A 97 -12.87 -1.68 -5.70
CA SER A 97 -14.33 -1.75 -5.84
C SER A 97 -14.86 -3.19 -5.90
N ASP A 98 -14.13 -4.09 -6.55
CA ASP A 98 -14.49 -5.51 -6.62
C ASP A 98 -14.23 -6.20 -5.27
N LEU A 99 -13.10 -5.88 -4.64
CA LEU A 99 -12.76 -6.39 -3.32
C LEU A 99 -13.79 -5.98 -2.27
N ALA A 100 -14.33 -4.75 -2.34
CA ALA A 100 -15.32 -4.25 -1.40
C ALA A 100 -16.69 -4.98 -1.45
N ARG A 101 -16.97 -5.69 -2.53
CA ARG A 101 -18.23 -6.45 -2.67
C ARG A 101 -18.15 -7.84 -2.04
N LEU A 102 -16.95 -8.42 -1.95
CA LEU A 102 -16.77 -9.80 -1.52
C LEU A 102 -17.15 -10.03 -0.05
N PRO A 103 -16.77 -9.18 0.93
CA PRO A 103 -17.12 -9.39 2.31
C PRO A 103 -18.63 -9.44 2.54
N ARG A 104 -19.38 -8.61 1.82
CA ARG A 104 -20.85 -8.59 1.92
C ARG A 104 -21.50 -9.88 1.39
N ALA A 105 -20.86 -10.54 0.42
CA ALA A 105 -21.38 -11.77 -0.18
C ALA A 105 -20.86 -13.04 0.49
N GLN A 106 -19.66 -12.98 1.08
CA GLN A 106 -18.92 -14.15 1.56
C GLN A 106 -18.53 -14.05 3.06
N GLY A 107 -18.84 -12.93 3.73
CA GLY A 107 -18.44 -12.64 5.11
C GLY A 107 -17.01 -12.10 5.20
N ILE A 108 -16.10 -12.57 4.35
CA ILE A 108 -14.68 -12.20 4.33
C ILE A 108 -14.16 -12.09 2.91
N ALA A 109 -13.20 -11.22 2.69
CA ALA A 109 -12.36 -11.21 1.50
C ALA A 109 -10.89 -11.18 1.87
N VAL A 110 -10.10 -11.97 1.18
CA VAL A 110 -8.64 -11.97 1.28
C VAL A 110 -8.06 -11.68 -0.10
N LEU A 111 -7.23 -10.66 -0.18
CA LEU A 111 -6.48 -10.31 -1.37
C LEU A 111 -4.99 -10.54 -1.13
N ARG A 112 -4.35 -11.27 -2.02
CA ARG A 112 -2.90 -11.36 -2.13
C ARG A 112 -2.44 -10.58 -3.36
N VAL A 113 -1.57 -9.58 -3.15
CA VAL A 113 -0.87 -8.87 -4.23
C VAL A 113 0.50 -9.50 -4.39
N GLU A 114 0.90 -9.80 -5.60
CA GLU A 114 2.19 -10.43 -5.88
C GLU A 114 2.87 -9.82 -7.11
N ARG A 115 4.18 -10.03 -7.21
CA ARG A 115 5.04 -9.50 -8.29
C ARG A 115 4.84 -8.00 -8.51
N SER A 116 4.81 -7.24 -7.43
CA SER A 116 4.62 -5.78 -7.46
C SER A 116 5.89 -5.05 -7.00
N SER A 117 5.91 -3.74 -7.19
CA SER A 117 6.72 -2.85 -6.35
C SER A 117 6.39 -3.12 -4.90
N ASP A 118 7.23 -2.61 -3.99
CA ASP A 118 6.91 -2.70 -2.56
C ASP A 118 5.46 -2.23 -2.33
N PRO A 119 4.57 -3.09 -1.80
CA PRO A 119 3.19 -2.69 -1.52
C PRO A 119 3.13 -1.60 -0.44
N GLY A 120 4.25 -1.36 0.25
CA GLY A 120 4.37 -0.31 1.25
C GLY A 120 3.29 -0.39 2.30
N GLY A 121 2.71 0.75 2.58
CA GLY A 121 1.63 0.82 3.54
C GLY A 121 0.26 0.40 3.04
N MET A 122 0.03 0.28 1.75
CA MET A 122 -1.31 0.08 1.16
C MET A 122 -2.36 1.06 1.74
N ILE A 123 -1.92 2.30 2.00
CA ILE A 123 -2.67 3.31 2.76
C ILE A 123 -3.96 3.67 2.05
N CYS A 124 -3.86 4.00 0.76
CA CYS A 124 -5.01 4.43 -0.03
C CYS A 124 -6.04 3.29 -0.21
N ALA A 125 -5.59 2.06 -0.41
CA ALA A 125 -6.48 0.91 -0.53
C ALA A 125 -7.20 0.63 0.79
N THR A 126 -6.47 0.64 1.91
CA THR A 126 -7.01 0.42 3.26
C THR A 126 -8.01 1.51 3.64
N ALA A 127 -7.69 2.79 3.38
CA ALA A 127 -8.59 3.91 3.59
C ALA A 127 -9.87 3.76 2.78
N SER A 128 -9.73 3.52 1.48
CA SER A 128 -10.88 3.41 0.57
C SER A 128 -11.81 2.25 0.90
N LEU A 129 -11.30 1.15 1.43
CA LEU A 129 -12.13 0.03 1.90
C LEU A 129 -12.82 0.36 3.22
N GLY A 130 -12.12 1.02 4.16
CA GLY A 130 -12.70 1.52 5.42
C GLY A 130 -13.86 2.48 5.16
N GLU A 131 -13.68 3.48 4.28
CA GLU A 131 -14.74 4.42 3.85
C GLU A 131 -15.97 3.71 3.23
N ARG A 132 -15.80 2.48 2.74
CA ARG A 132 -16.89 1.66 2.20
C ARG A 132 -17.57 0.76 3.24
N GLY A 133 -17.28 0.95 4.52
CA GLY A 133 -17.91 0.21 5.62
C GLY A 133 -17.24 -1.14 5.89
N LEU A 134 -15.97 -1.31 5.60
CA LEU A 134 -15.23 -2.54 5.84
C LEU A 134 -14.20 -2.38 6.96
N ALA A 135 -14.08 -3.39 7.80
CA ALA A 135 -12.92 -3.56 8.66
C ALA A 135 -11.81 -4.23 7.85
N VAL A 136 -10.65 -3.60 7.76
CA VAL A 136 -9.57 -4.01 6.86
C VAL A 136 -8.27 -4.17 7.63
N LEU A 137 -7.57 -5.27 7.39
CA LEU A 137 -6.21 -5.49 7.84
C LEU A 137 -5.31 -5.61 6.61
N ALA A 138 -4.30 -4.76 6.52
CA ALA A 138 -3.32 -4.77 5.45
C ALA A 138 -1.90 -4.95 6.01
N PHE A 139 -1.08 -5.75 5.34
CA PHE A 139 0.32 -5.95 5.70
C PHE A 139 1.15 -6.39 4.50
N GLY A 140 2.38 -5.91 4.47
CA GLY A 140 3.41 -6.30 3.52
C GLY A 140 4.43 -7.27 4.14
N PRO A 141 5.48 -7.64 3.40
CA PRO A 141 6.55 -8.50 3.89
C PRO A 141 7.40 -7.81 4.97
N GLU A 142 7.46 -6.50 4.92
CA GLU A 142 8.21 -5.65 5.84
C GLU A 142 7.34 -4.48 6.29
N GLY A 143 7.64 -3.97 7.47
CA GLY A 143 6.96 -2.81 8.03
C GLY A 143 5.70 -3.11 8.86
N PRO A 144 5.08 -2.08 9.40
CA PRO A 144 3.89 -2.20 10.22
C PRO A 144 2.66 -2.59 9.41
N GLY A 145 1.76 -3.34 10.02
CA GLY A 145 0.43 -3.55 9.47
C GLY A 145 -0.43 -2.30 9.52
N ARG A 146 -1.59 -2.35 8.87
CA ARG A 146 -2.57 -1.26 8.87
C ARG A 146 -3.96 -1.77 9.11
N ILE A 147 -4.74 -0.97 9.79
CA ILE A 147 -6.18 -1.18 9.95
C ILE A 147 -6.93 -0.01 9.30
N GLY A 148 -7.93 -0.35 8.48
CA GLY A 148 -8.97 0.54 8.02
C GLY A 148 -10.30 0.17 8.67
N HIS A 149 -11.08 1.16 9.09
CA HIS A 149 -12.42 0.96 9.64
C HIS A 149 -13.25 2.20 9.37
N PRO A 150 -14.59 2.09 9.18
CA PRO A 150 -15.44 3.25 8.95
C PRO A 150 -15.36 4.32 10.06
N ASP A 151 -15.13 3.90 11.30
CA ASP A 151 -15.06 4.81 12.46
C ASP A 151 -13.68 5.50 12.61
N LEU A 152 -12.69 5.11 11.80
CA LEU A 152 -11.39 5.75 11.79
C LEU A 152 -11.34 6.89 10.78
N SER A 153 -10.74 8.00 11.15
CA SER A 153 -10.50 9.15 10.25
C SER A 153 -9.49 8.86 9.14
N GLY A 154 -8.88 7.68 9.15
CA GLY A 154 -7.90 7.18 8.19
C GLY A 154 -7.27 5.87 8.67
N PRO A 155 -6.45 5.21 7.84
CA PRO A 155 -5.82 3.95 8.23
C PRO A 155 -4.90 4.11 9.43
N ALA A 156 -5.13 3.34 10.48
CA ALA A 156 -4.28 3.30 11.67
C ALA A 156 -3.11 2.33 11.47
N VAL A 157 -1.99 2.63 12.09
CA VAL A 157 -0.79 1.78 12.07
C VAL A 157 -0.88 0.75 13.18
N LEU A 158 -0.67 -0.51 12.83
CA LEU A 158 -0.51 -1.61 13.78
C LEU A 158 0.97 -1.90 14.02
N PRO A 159 1.34 -2.28 15.25
CA PRO A 159 2.64 -2.88 15.46
C PRO A 159 2.80 -4.10 14.54
N THR A 160 4.01 -4.30 14.04
CA THR A 160 4.32 -5.43 13.15
C THR A 160 3.88 -6.74 13.80
N PRO A 161 2.98 -7.50 13.17
CA PRO A 161 2.57 -8.79 13.74
C PRO A 161 3.79 -9.69 13.91
N PRO A 162 3.81 -10.56 14.94
CA PRO A 162 4.87 -11.54 15.08
C PRO A 162 5.00 -12.37 13.79
N ARG A 163 6.21 -12.46 13.26
CA ARG A 163 6.48 -13.21 12.01
C ARG A 163 5.96 -14.64 12.06
N ASP A 164 5.98 -15.25 13.21
CA ASP A 164 5.49 -16.62 13.43
C ASP A 164 3.97 -16.73 13.31
N ALA A 165 3.22 -15.70 13.70
CA ALA A 165 1.76 -15.66 13.51
C ALA A 165 1.38 -15.56 12.02
N LEU A 166 2.16 -14.81 11.25
CA LEU A 166 1.98 -14.73 9.79
C LEU A 166 2.31 -16.05 9.10
N ARG A 167 3.32 -16.79 9.56
CA ARG A 167 3.66 -18.14 9.06
C ARG A 167 2.56 -19.15 9.27
N LEU A 168 1.88 -19.10 10.42
CA LEU A 168 0.77 -20.01 10.71
C LEU A 168 -0.43 -19.75 9.81
N LEU A 169 -0.70 -18.49 9.49
CA LEU A 169 -1.81 -18.10 8.63
C LEU A 169 -1.47 -18.22 7.14
N PHE A 170 -0.20 -18.06 6.79
CA PHE A 170 0.29 -17.98 5.41
C PHE A 170 1.62 -18.71 5.29
N PRO A 171 1.61 -20.04 5.21
CA PRO A 171 2.84 -20.85 5.18
C PRO A 171 3.75 -20.57 3.98
N ASP A 172 3.20 -19.99 2.91
CA ASP A 172 3.96 -19.58 1.71
C ASP A 172 4.78 -18.30 1.92
N ILE A 173 4.57 -17.58 3.02
CA ILE A 173 5.40 -16.45 3.39
C ILE A 173 6.61 -17.02 4.14
N ASP A 174 7.75 -17.12 3.46
CA ASP A 174 9.02 -17.36 4.13
C ASP A 174 9.63 -16.01 4.56
N PRO A 175 9.47 -15.60 5.82
CA PRO A 175 10.04 -14.34 6.32
C PRO A 175 11.56 -14.42 6.50
N THR A 176 12.17 -15.61 6.29
CA THR A 176 13.61 -15.81 6.32
C THR A 176 14.22 -15.79 4.92
N GLN A 177 13.41 -15.83 3.86
CA GLN A 177 13.96 -15.46 2.57
C GLN A 177 14.29 -13.97 2.68
N PRO A 178 15.58 -13.65 2.77
CA PRO A 178 15.98 -12.28 2.58
C PRO A 178 15.39 -11.86 1.23
N ALA A 179 15.03 -10.61 1.10
CA ALA A 179 14.83 -9.99 -0.20
C ALA A 179 16.15 -10.04 -1.01
N ASP A 180 16.87 -11.16 -0.92
CA ASP A 180 18.17 -11.45 -1.47
C ASP A 180 18.10 -11.94 -2.90
N SER A 181 17.82 -10.99 -3.71
CA SER A 181 18.61 -10.94 -4.92
C SER A 181 19.42 -9.64 -4.86
N PRO A 182 20.74 -9.65 -4.85
CA PRO A 182 21.56 -8.44 -4.72
C PRO A 182 21.34 -7.43 -5.84
N ILE A 183 20.50 -7.69 -6.79
CA ILE A 183 20.15 -6.80 -7.91
C ILE A 183 18.63 -6.79 -8.17
N GLY A 184 17.81 -7.61 -7.49
CA GLY A 184 16.41 -7.84 -7.83
C GLY A 184 15.40 -7.77 -6.69
N GLY A 185 15.82 -7.47 -5.49
CA GLY A 185 15.02 -7.60 -4.28
C GLY A 185 13.83 -6.65 -4.12
N LEU A 186 13.56 -5.77 -5.09
CA LEU A 186 12.53 -4.74 -4.95
C LEU A 186 11.30 -4.95 -5.85
N VAL A 187 11.30 -5.95 -6.71
CA VAL A 187 10.17 -6.23 -7.60
C VAL A 187 9.79 -7.69 -7.50
N GLY A 188 8.84 -7.99 -6.69
CA GLY A 188 8.40 -9.36 -6.38
C GLY A 188 7.75 -9.46 -5.00
N HIS A 189 7.54 -8.31 -4.37
CA HIS A 189 6.93 -8.25 -3.06
C HIS A 189 5.50 -8.81 -3.06
N VAL A 190 5.14 -9.37 -1.92
CA VAL A 190 3.80 -9.89 -1.65
C VAL A 190 3.17 -9.04 -0.55
N GLY A 191 1.97 -8.53 -0.83
CA GLY A 191 1.15 -7.84 0.16
C GLY A 191 -0.17 -8.55 0.36
N TRP A 192 -0.78 -8.35 1.52
CA TRP A 192 -2.04 -8.96 1.90
C TRP A 192 -3.03 -7.90 2.38
N LEU A 193 -4.28 -8.05 1.96
CA LEU A 193 -5.44 -7.34 2.48
C LEU A 193 -6.48 -8.35 2.91
N ILE A 194 -6.96 -8.22 4.14
CA ILE A 194 -8.09 -8.98 4.68
C ILE A 194 -9.19 -7.97 4.97
N ALA A 195 -10.36 -8.17 4.41
CA ALA A 195 -11.49 -7.28 4.58
C ALA A 195 -12.71 -8.06 5.09
N LEU A 196 -13.40 -7.49 6.07
CA LEU A 196 -14.61 -7.98 6.68
C LEU A 196 -15.70 -6.91 6.56
N ASP A 197 -16.96 -7.29 6.51
CA ASP A 197 -18.03 -6.32 6.73
C ASP A 197 -17.90 -5.78 8.16
N ALA A 198 -17.85 -4.46 8.33
CA ALA A 198 -17.62 -3.86 9.65
C ALA A 198 -18.75 -4.21 10.62
N ALA A 199 -20.01 -4.27 10.15
CA ALA A 199 -21.13 -4.66 10.98
C ALA A 199 -21.01 -6.09 11.51
N LEU A 200 -20.47 -7.02 10.71
CA LEU A 200 -20.16 -8.39 11.16
C LEU A 200 -18.98 -8.42 12.12
N ALA A 201 -18.00 -7.55 11.91
CA ALA A 201 -16.85 -7.45 12.81
C ALA A 201 -17.28 -6.95 14.20
N ASP A 202 -18.15 -5.95 14.25
CA ASP A 202 -18.67 -5.39 15.50
C ASP A 202 -19.49 -6.42 16.31
N ASP A 203 -20.31 -7.23 15.64
CA ASP A 203 -21.12 -8.26 16.29
C ASP A 203 -20.29 -9.42 16.89
N HIS A 204 -19.16 -9.75 16.25
CA HIS A 204 -18.38 -10.94 16.61
C HIS A 204 -17.03 -10.63 17.23
N PHE A 205 -16.49 -9.45 16.98
CA PHE A 205 -15.16 -9.02 17.41
C PHE A 205 -15.18 -7.72 18.21
N ALA A 206 -16.36 -7.28 18.64
CA ALA A 206 -16.55 -6.04 19.40
C ALA A 206 -15.74 -6.05 20.69
N SER A 207 -14.47 -5.78 20.59
CA SER A 207 -13.69 -5.39 21.73
C SER A 207 -12.81 -4.23 21.32
N ALA A 208 -12.98 -3.11 22.02
CA ALA A 208 -12.10 -1.95 21.94
C ALA A 208 -10.60 -2.34 22.01
N ALA A 209 -10.29 -3.50 22.59
CA ALA A 209 -8.95 -4.02 22.73
C ALA A 209 -8.19 -4.24 21.41
N ILE A 210 -8.88 -4.44 20.28
CA ILE A 210 -8.23 -4.55 18.96
C ILE A 210 -7.66 -3.19 18.53
N TRP A 211 -8.29 -2.10 18.97
CA TRP A 211 -7.94 -0.74 18.57
C TRP A 211 -6.98 -0.03 19.54
N ASP A 212 -6.84 -0.54 20.77
CA ASP A 212 -6.00 0.08 21.81
C ASP A 212 -4.51 0.18 21.45
N GLY A 213 -4.04 -0.64 20.49
CA GLY A 213 -2.68 -0.59 19.97
C GLY A 213 -2.52 0.17 18.65
N ALA A 214 -3.62 0.62 18.04
CA ALA A 214 -3.58 1.29 16.76
C ALA A 214 -3.25 2.78 16.92
N THR A 215 -2.24 3.25 16.23
CA THR A 215 -1.88 4.67 16.21
C THR A 215 -2.63 5.35 15.07
N PRO A 216 -3.52 6.33 15.36
CA PRO A 216 -4.19 7.09 14.30
C PRO A 216 -3.15 7.81 13.42
N PRO A 217 -3.42 7.98 12.13
CA PRO A 217 -2.50 8.67 11.24
C PRO A 217 -2.33 10.12 11.67
N ALA A 218 -1.10 10.58 11.76
CA ALA A 218 -0.81 12.00 11.89
C ALA A 218 -1.21 12.70 10.58
N THR A 219 -2.13 13.65 10.67
CA THR A 219 -2.51 14.49 9.51
C THR A 219 -1.60 15.70 9.48
N ALA A 220 -0.51 15.63 8.73
CA ALA A 220 0.34 16.79 8.50
C ALA A 220 -0.24 17.64 7.37
N ALA A 221 -0.48 18.92 7.62
CA ALA A 221 -0.92 19.86 6.61
C ALA A 221 0.19 20.22 5.59
N SER A 222 1.44 20.08 6.00
CA SER A 222 2.63 20.30 5.16
C SER A 222 3.73 19.34 5.56
N ILE A 223 4.56 18.99 4.60
CA ILE A 223 5.66 18.02 4.74
C ILE A 223 6.97 18.75 4.56
N ALA A 224 7.89 18.48 5.49
CA ALA A 224 9.26 18.96 5.41
C ALA A 224 10.09 17.97 4.55
N CYS A 225 10.51 18.40 3.39
CA CYS A 225 11.37 17.64 2.50
C CYS A 225 12.80 18.22 2.48
N SER A 226 13.82 17.38 2.37
CA SER A 226 15.16 17.89 2.11
C SER A 226 15.25 18.38 0.66
N ALA A 227 15.87 19.54 0.45
CA ALA A 227 16.08 20.08 -0.89
C ALA A 227 16.87 19.11 -1.78
N GLU A 228 17.80 18.36 -1.19
CA GLU A 228 18.59 17.34 -1.91
C GLU A 228 17.71 16.20 -2.43
N LEU A 229 16.77 15.69 -1.62
CA LEU A 229 15.85 14.63 -2.04
C LEU A 229 14.93 15.11 -3.17
N LEU A 230 14.41 16.33 -3.05
CA LEU A 230 13.60 16.95 -4.10
C LEU A 230 14.36 17.10 -5.41
N GLU A 231 15.62 17.58 -5.36
CA GLU A 231 16.49 17.67 -6.54
C GLU A 231 16.75 16.29 -7.17
N GLN A 232 17.02 15.29 -6.37
CA GLN A 232 17.22 13.91 -6.87
C GLN A 232 15.99 13.39 -7.58
N ILE A 233 14.79 13.61 -7.02
CA ILE A 233 13.51 13.17 -7.61
C ILE A 233 13.22 13.91 -8.92
N VAL A 234 13.46 15.23 -8.97
CA VAL A 234 13.22 16.02 -10.18
C VAL A 234 14.19 15.67 -11.30
N ARG A 235 15.44 15.30 -10.96
CA ARG A 235 16.47 14.86 -11.93
C ARG A 235 16.35 13.38 -12.30
N ALA A 236 15.70 12.59 -11.45
CA ALA A 236 15.44 11.18 -11.69
C ALA A 236 14.36 10.96 -12.73
#